data_d978bfc9f4b1918783aa6b3b017000e4
#
_entry.id   d978bfc9f4b1918783aa6b3b017000e4
#
_cell.length_a   1.000
_cell.length_b   1.000
_cell.length_c   1.000
_cell.angle_alpha   90.00
_cell.angle_beta   90.00
_cell.angle_gamma   90.00
#
_symmetry.space_group_name_H-M   'P 1'
#
loop_
_entity.id
_entity.type
_entity.pdbx_description
1 polymer ?
#
loop_
_entity_poly.entity_id
_entity_poly.type
_entity_poly.pdbx_seq_one_letter_code
_entity_poly.pdbx_strand_id
1 'polypeptide(L)'
;MAHYNYKIQVASGEELMNIQIFGSKKSSDTRKAERFFKERGIKFQSIDLKEKGLSKGEFNSVMQAVGGVDAMIDPECKDKDLLALVTYISADERAEKVMENQSVIRQPIVRNGRQATVGYAPDVWKTWQ
;
A
#
# COMPACT_ATOMS: atom_id res chain seq x y z
N MET A 1 16.69 -18.02 -15.90
CA MET A 1 16.19 -18.11 -15.12
C MET A 1 15.89 -18.01 -14.67
N ALA A 2 16.00 -17.90 -15.02
CA ALA A 2 15.50 -17.94 -14.21
C ALA A 2 15.21 -17.76 -13.85
N HIS A 3 15.19 -17.44 -14.14
CA HIS A 3 14.71 -17.30 -13.28
C HIS A 3 14.31 -17.51 -12.85
N TYR A 4 14.36 -17.36 -13.39
CA TYR A 4 13.83 -17.56 -12.48
C TYR A 4 13.66 -17.73 -11.99
N ASN A 5 13.80 -17.73 -12.34
CA ASN A 5 13.43 -17.83 -11.39
C ASN A 5 13.54 -17.86 -10.97
N TYR A 6 13.60 -17.99 -11.09
CA TYR A 6 13.52 -18.02 -10.20
C TYR A 6 13.38 -18.24 -9.62
N LYS A 7 13.37 -18.14 -9.78
CA LYS A 7 13.28 -18.34 -8.88
C LYS A 7 12.95 -19.01 -8.37
N ILE A 8 12.94 -19.45 -8.30
CA ILE A 8 12.78 -20.20 -7.60
C ILE A 8 13.08 -20.66 -6.94
N GLN A 9 13.43 -20.96 -6.41
CA GLN A 9 13.66 -21.52 -5.58
C GLN A 9 13.51 -21.48 -4.57
N VAL A 10 13.37 -21.45 -4.08
CA VAL A 10 13.29 -21.44 -3.07
C VAL A 10 13.06 -21.43 -2.09
N ALA A 11 13.50 -21.29 -1.97
CA ALA A 11 13.08 -21.81 -0.99
C ALA A 11 12.65 -21.26 0.32
N SER A 12 13.20 -20.28 0.97
CA SER A 12 12.65 -19.69 2.18
C SER A 12 11.45 -18.82 1.84
N GLY A 13 10.54 -18.65 2.80
CA GLY A 13 9.39 -17.78 2.62
C GLY A 13 9.79 -16.36 2.28
N GLU A 14 10.92 -15.90 2.80
CA GLU A 14 11.41 -14.55 2.52
C GLU A 14 11.64 -14.30 1.05
N GLU A 15 12.10 -15.31 0.35
CA GLU A 15 12.39 -15.17 -1.06
C GLU A 15 11.12 -14.92 -1.87
N LEU A 16 9.97 -15.30 -1.31
CA LEU A 16 8.68 -15.14 -1.96
C LEU A 16 8.01 -13.83 -1.61
N MET A 17 8.57 -13.09 -0.65
CA MET A 17 7.97 -11.83 -0.21
C MET A 17 8.55 -10.67 -0.99
N ASN A 18 7.69 -9.76 -1.36
CA ASN A 18 8.06 -8.53 -2.06
C ASN A 18 7.31 -7.38 -1.41
N ILE A 19 7.88 -6.89 -0.32
CA ILE A 19 7.22 -5.87 0.49
C ILE A 19 7.49 -4.49 -0.07
N GLN A 20 6.42 -3.76 -0.33
CA GLN A 20 6.48 -2.36 -0.72
C GLN A 20 5.65 -1.55 0.25
N ILE A 21 6.21 -0.47 0.77
CA ILE A 21 5.55 0.40 1.73
C ILE A 21 5.40 1.78 1.09
N PHE A 22 4.17 2.17 0.82
CA PHE A 22 3.85 3.46 0.21
C PHE A 22 3.37 4.41 1.28
N GLY A 23 4.11 5.49 1.50
CA GLY A 23 3.74 6.44 2.53
C GLY A 23 4.70 7.61 2.54
N SER A 24 4.71 8.36 3.64
CA SER A 24 5.64 9.47 3.82
C SER A 24 6.32 9.37 5.17
N LYS A 25 7.48 10.01 5.28
CA LYS A 25 8.23 10.00 6.55
C LYS A 25 7.50 10.75 7.66
N LYS A 26 6.55 11.60 7.30
CA LYS A 26 5.76 12.33 8.27
C LYS A 26 4.68 11.48 8.92
N SER A 27 4.32 10.38 8.29
CA SER A 27 3.28 9.48 8.82
C SER A 27 3.89 8.56 9.87
N SER A 28 3.38 8.63 11.10
CA SER A 28 3.88 7.76 12.17
C SER A 28 3.57 6.30 11.87
N ASP A 29 2.41 6.02 11.27
CA ASP A 29 2.06 4.65 10.92
C ASP A 29 2.96 4.09 9.83
N THR A 30 3.40 4.93 8.88
CA THR A 30 4.37 4.52 7.88
C THR A 30 5.68 4.12 8.55
N ARG A 31 6.16 4.94 9.50
CA ARG A 31 7.39 4.63 10.22
C ARG A 31 7.26 3.34 11.04
N LYS A 32 6.09 3.12 11.65
CA LYS A 32 5.84 1.90 12.41
C LYS A 32 5.86 0.66 11.50
N ALA A 33 5.31 0.80 10.30
CA ALA A 33 5.34 -0.29 9.33
C ALA A 33 6.76 -0.65 8.95
N GLU A 34 7.56 0.36 8.63
CA GLU A 34 8.96 0.13 8.27
C GLU A 34 9.72 -0.55 9.40
N ARG A 35 9.47 -0.12 10.63
CA ARG A 35 10.10 -0.72 11.81
C ARG A 35 9.69 -2.19 11.96
N PHE A 36 8.41 -2.47 11.73
CA PHE A 36 7.90 -3.84 11.84
C PHE A 36 8.70 -4.81 10.99
N PHE A 37 8.88 -4.47 9.71
CA PHE A 37 9.60 -5.36 8.79
C PHE A 37 11.10 -5.35 9.06
N LYS A 38 11.65 -4.19 9.40
CA LYS A 38 13.07 -4.08 9.70
C LYS A 38 13.47 -4.94 10.90
N GLU A 39 12.66 -4.89 11.96
CA GLU A 39 12.96 -5.66 13.17
C GLU A 39 12.88 -7.16 12.94
N ARG A 40 12.15 -7.58 11.92
CA ARG A 40 12.02 -9.00 11.57
C ARG A 40 12.98 -9.43 10.47
N GLY A 41 13.87 -8.52 10.06
CA GLY A 41 14.85 -8.84 9.04
C GLY A 41 14.25 -9.03 7.65
N ILE A 42 13.07 -8.46 7.41
CA ILE A 42 12.38 -8.58 6.12
C ILE A 42 12.68 -7.33 5.31
N LYS A 43 13.23 -7.54 4.11
CA LYS A 43 13.54 -6.43 3.22
C LYS A 43 12.27 -5.82 2.63
N PHE A 44 12.32 -4.52 2.39
CA PHE A 44 11.19 -3.82 1.81
C PHE A 44 11.67 -2.63 0.99
N GLN A 45 10.79 -2.15 0.11
CA GLN A 45 10.98 -0.90 -0.62
C GLN A 45 10.10 0.16 0.01
N SER A 46 10.66 1.34 0.22
CA SER A 46 9.89 2.51 0.68
C SER A 46 9.65 3.40 -0.52
N ILE A 47 8.39 3.71 -0.78
CA ILE A 47 8.01 4.58 -1.88
C ILE A 47 7.22 5.76 -1.32
N ASP A 48 7.69 6.97 -1.64
CA ASP A 48 7.02 8.20 -1.19
C ASP A 48 5.80 8.45 -2.06
N LEU A 49 4.63 8.51 -1.43
CA LEU A 49 3.38 8.73 -2.15
C LEU A 49 3.34 10.08 -2.85
N LYS A 50 4.03 11.08 -2.31
CA LYS A 50 4.05 12.41 -2.93
C LYS A 50 4.95 12.45 -4.16
N GLU A 51 6.04 11.69 -4.14
CA GLU A 51 7.01 11.76 -5.22
C GLU A 51 6.65 10.83 -6.36
N LYS A 52 6.36 9.58 -6.04
CA LYS A 52 6.11 8.59 -7.07
C LYS A 52 4.69 8.05 -7.02
N GLY A 53 4.22 7.72 -5.83
CA GLY A 53 2.88 7.17 -5.66
C GLY A 53 2.73 5.77 -6.21
N LEU A 54 1.49 5.31 -6.22
CA LEU A 54 1.10 4.04 -6.79
C LEU A 54 0.92 4.19 -8.29
N SER A 55 1.46 3.28 -9.06
CA SER A 55 1.14 3.19 -10.47
C SER A 55 -0.30 2.70 -10.63
N LYS A 56 -0.86 2.82 -11.84
CA LYS A 56 -2.23 2.38 -12.08
C LYS A 56 -2.40 0.88 -11.76
N GLY A 57 -1.43 0.07 -12.16
CA GLY A 57 -1.48 -1.37 -11.87
C GLY A 57 -1.40 -1.66 -10.38
N GLU A 58 -0.51 -0.96 -9.69
CA GLU A 58 -0.38 -1.11 -8.24
C GLU A 58 -1.65 -0.67 -7.53
N PHE A 59 -2.21 0.46 -7.95
CA PHE A 59 -3.44 0.99 -7.37
C PHE A 59 -4.58 -0.01 -7.53
N ASN A 60 -4.74 -0.54 -8.73
CA ASN A 60 -5.81 -1.51 -8.99
C ASN A 60 -5.62 -2.79 -8.18
N SER A 61 -4.37 -3.24 -8.03
CA SER A 61 -4.06 -4.42 -7.25
C SER A 61 -4.41 -4.22 -5.77
N VAL A 62 -4.04 -3.06 -5.22
CA VAL A 62 -4.37 -2.73 -3.83
C VAL A 62 -5.88 -2.62 -3.66
N MET A 63 -6.54 -1.91 -4.56
CA MET A 63 -7.99 -1.72 -4.50
C MET A 63 -8.71 -3.06 -4.44
N GLN A 64 -8.29 -4.01 -5.28
CA GLN A 64 -8.88 -5.33 -5.30
C GLN A 64 -8.61 -6.08 -4.00
N ALA A 65 -7.40 -5.97 -3.47
CA ALA A 65 -7.02 -6.69 -2.26
C ALA A 65 -7.78 -6.21 -1.03
N VAL A 66 -8.09 -4.91 -0.96
CA VAL A 66 -8.73 -4.34 0.24
C VAL A 66 -10.23 -4.18 0.10
N GLY A 67 -10.79 -4.57 -1.05
CA GLY A 67 -12.24 -4.61 -1.21
C GLY A 67 -12.85 -3.35 -1.79
N GLY A 68 -12.05 -2.46 -2.39
CA GLY A 68 -12.57 -1.28 -3.05
C GLY A 68 -11.83 -0.02 -2.67
N VAL A 69 -12.06 1.04 -3.45
CA VAL A 69 -11.33 2.30 -3.24
C VAL A 69 -11.71 2.99 -1.93
N ASP A 70 -12.94 2.77 -1.45
CA ASP A 70 -13.37 3.41 -0.20
C ASP A 70 -12.48 3.01 0.98
N ALA A 71 -12.00 1.78 0.98
CA ALA A 71 -11.12 1.31 2.05
C ALA A 71 -9.74 1.96 2.01
N MET A 72 -9.41 2.62 0.91
CA MET A 72 -8.10 3.28 0.75
C MET A 72 -8.11 4.74 1.19
N ILE A 73 -9.28 5.34 1.33
CA ILE A 73 -9.40 6.76 1.63
C ILE A 73 -9.20 7.02 3.11
N ASP A 74 -8.38 8.03 3.42
CA ASP A 74 -8.15 8.45 4.80
C ASP A 74 -9.26 9.39 5.24
N PRO A 75 -10.11 8.96 6.18
CA PRO A 75 -11.21 9.83 6.63
C PRO A 75 -10.71 11.05 7.40
N GLU A 76 -9.44 11.06 7.77
CA GLU A 76 -8.85 12.18 8.49
C GLU A 76 -7.88 12.98 7.62
N CYS A 77 -8.01 12.86 6.31
CA CYS A 77 -7.19 13.62 5.37
C CYS A 77 -7.32 15.12 5.67
N LYS A 78 -6.17 15.81 5.70
CA LYS A 78 -6.16 17.23 6.06
C LYS A 78 -6.75 18.10 4.98
N ASP A 79 -6.68 17.69 3.73
CA ASP A 79 -7.29 18.43 2.63
C ASP A 79 -8.78 18.08 2.62
N LYS A 80 -9.57 18.86 3.35
CA LYS A 80 -10.98 18.55 3.54
C LYS A 80 -11.79 18.75 2.26
N ASP A 81 -11.39 19.69 1.40
CA ASP A 81 -12.08 19.91 0.14
C ASP A 81 -11.90 18.71 -0.79
N LEU A 82 -10.68 18.20 -0.87
CA LEU A 82 -10.40 17.02 -1.68
C LEU A 82 -11.12 15.80 -1.13
N LEU A 83 -11.09 15.63 0.19
CA LEU A 83 -11.77 14.51 0.84
C LEU A 83 -13.28 14.56 0.53
N ALA A 84 -13.88 15.75 0.63
CA ALA A 84 -15.29 15.92 0.31
C ALA A 84 -15.57 15.58 -1.15
N LEU A 85 -14.72 16.03 -2.05
CA LEU A 85 -14.88 15.76 -3.47
C LEU A 85 -14.94 14.26 -3.74
N VAL A 86 -13.94 13.50 -3.26
CA VAL A 86 -13.89 12.06 -3.55
C VAL A 86 -15.02 11.31 -2.84
N THR A 87 -15.56 11.87 -1.76
CA THR A 87 -16.65 11.24 -1.03
C THR A 87 -17.98 11.43 -1.73
N TYR A 88 -18.20 12.60 -2.34
CA TYR A 88 -19.51 12.95 -2.90
C TYR A 88 -19.69 12.63 -4.38
N ILE A 89 -18.62 12.37 -5.11
CA ILE A 89 -18.77 11.96 -6.51
C ILE A 89 -19.28 10.52 -6.58
N SER A 90 -19.71 10.10 -7.78
CA SER A 90 -20.23 8.76 -7.95
C SER A 90 -19.14 7.71 -7.69
N ALA A 91 -19.58 6.52 -7.29
CA ALA A 91 -18.65 5.41 -7.03
C ALA A 91 -17.82 5.08 -8.27
N ASP A 92 -18.42 5.21 -9.46
CA ASP A 92 -17.72 4.92 -10.71
C ASP A 92 -16.55 5.85 -10.95
N GLU A 93 -16.64 7.09 -10.49
CA GLU A 93 -15.59 8.09 -10.72
C GLU A 93 -14.60 8.16 -9.57
N ARG A 94 -14.95 7.60 -8.42
CA ARG A 94 -14.16 7.77 -7.21
C ARG A 94 -12.77 7.17 -7.35
N ALA A 95 -12.67 5.97 -7.89
CA ALA A 95 -11.38 5.30 -8.03
C ALA A 95 -10.41 6.13 -8.88
N GLU A 96 -10.90 6.63 -10.01
CA GLU A 96 -10.05 7.45 -10.88
C GLU A 96 -9.61 8.73 -10.18
N LYS A 97 -10.54 9.37 -9.46
CA LYS A 97 -10.23 10.62 -8.78
C LYS A 97 -9.22 10.41 -7.65
N VAL A 98 -9.33 9.31 -6.91
CA VAL A 98 -8.37 8.98 -5.86
C VAL A 98 -7.00 8.68 -6.47
N MET A 99 -6.97 7.95 -7.58
CA MET A 99 -5.72 7.67 -8.29
C MET A 99 -5.01 8.97 -8.68
N GLU A 100 -5.77 9.95 -9.15
CA GLU A 100 -5.21 11.24 -9.56
C GLU A 100 -4.80 12.12 -8.37
N ASN A 101 -5.31 11.81 -7.17
CA ASN A 101 -5.10 12.64 -5.99
C ASN A 101 -4.76 11.75 -4.80
N GLN A 102 -3.60 11.10 -4.88
CA GLN A 102 -3.24 10.07 -3.90
C GLN A 102 -2.97 10.60 -2.50
N SER A 103 -2.98 11.92 -2.32
CA SER A 103 -2.84 12.49 -0.98
C SER A 103 -4.04 12.16 -0.07
N VAL A 104 -5.16 11.70 -0.64
CA VAL A 104 -6.29 11.27 0.19
C VAL A 104 -6.16 9.82 0.67
N ILE A 105 -5.15 9.10 0.21
CA ILE A 105 -4.97 7.70 0.57
C ILE A 105 -4.41 7.60 1.98
N ARG A 106 -5.00 6.71 2.76
CA ARG A 106 -4.51 6.43 4.12
C ARG A 106 -3.18 5.72 4.06
N GLN A 107 -2.23 6.19 4.87
CA GLN A 107 -0.87 5.67 4.89
C GLN A 107 -0.65 4.76 6.09
N PRO A 108 0.21 3.77 5.93
CA PRO A 108 0.84 3.37 4.69
C PRO A 108 -0.03 2.37 3.92
N ILE A 109 0.20 2.29 2.62
CA ILE A 109 -0.24 1.14 1.84
C ILE A 109 0.92 0.16 1.86
N VAL A 110 0.67 -1.07 2.31
CA VAL A 110 1.72 -2.10 2.33
C VAL A 110 1.29 -3.23 1.40
N ARG A 111 2.15 -3.52 0.44
CA ARG A 111 1.91 -4.58 -0.54
C ARG A 111 2.86 -5.74 -0.35
N ASN A 112 2.34 -6.93 -0.57
CA ASN A 112 3.15 -8.15 -0.68
C ASN A 112 2.57 -8.94 -1.86
N GLY A 113 3.08 -8.65 -3.07
CA GLY A 113 2.49 -9.22 -4.27
C GLY A 113 1.06 -8.75 -4.45
N ARG A 114 0.13 -9.68 -4.45
CA ARG A 114 -1.30 -9.36 -4.58
C ARG A 114 -1.97 -9.00 -3.27
N GLN A 115 -1.29 -9.27 -2.15
CA GLN A 115 -1.83 -8.93 -0.84
C GLN A 115 -1.51 -7.48 -0.54
N ALA A 116 -2.41 -6.81 0.17
CA ALA A 116 -2.18 -5.43 0.55
C ALA A 116 -3.00 -5.07 1.78
N THR A 117 -2.50 -4.07 2.51
CA THR A 117 -3.21 -3.50 3.65
C THR A 117 -3.16 -1.99 3.57
N VAL A 118 -4.07 -1.34 4.29
CA VAL A 118 -4.16 0.11 4.41
C VAL A 118 -4.03 0.44 5.90
N GLY A 119 -3.09 1.34 6.21
CA GLY A 119 -2.83 1.71 7.59
C GLY A 119 -1.92 0.72 8.28
N TYR A 120 -1.79 0.88 9.59
CA TYR A 120 -0.92 0.02 10.39
C TYR A 120 -1.64 -1.29 10.69
N ALA A 121 -1.15 -2.40 10.13
CA ALA A 121 -1.83 -3.69 10.18
C ALA A 121 -0.88 -4.85 10.52
N PRO A 122 -0.19 -4.79 11.67
CA PRO A 122 0.81 -5.81 12.00
C PRO A 122 0.20 -7.21 12.13
N ASP A 123 -1.05 -7.31 12.57
CA ASP A 123 -1.68 -8.62 12.72
C ASP A 123 -1.86 -9.33 11.39
N VAL A 124 -2.12 -8.55 10.34
CA VAL A 124 -2.21 -9.13 9.00
C VAL A 124 -0.82 -9.49 8.49
N TRP A 125 0.14 -8.57 8.65
CA TRP A 125 1.50 -8.78 8.16
C TRP A 125 2.16 -10.02 8.76
N LYS A 126 1.82 -10.35 10.00
CA LYS A 126 2.34 -11.56 10.67
C LYS A 126 1.93 -12.83 9.95
N THR A 127 0.84 -12.78 9.20
CA THR A 127 0.35 -13.96 8.48
C THR A 127 0.99 -14.12 7.11
N TRP A 128 1.72 -13.12 6.66
CA TRP A 128 2.36 -13.17 5.34
C TRP A 128 3.61 -14.02 5.38
N GLN A 129 3.84 -14.76 4.33
CA GLN A 129 5.03 -15.59 4.19
C GLN A 129 5.73 -15.32 2.87
#